data_0587f3e86da11e4b3c68d0463cf6ac9c
#
_entry.id   0587f3e86da11e4b3c68d0463cf6ac9c
#
_cell.length_a   1.000
_cell.length_b   1.000
_cell.length_c   1.000
_cell.angle_alpha   90.00
_cell.angle_beta   90.00
_cell.angle_gamma   90.00
#
_symmetry.space_group_name_H-M   'P 1'
#
loop_
_entity.id
_entity.type
_entity.pdbx_description
1 polymer ?
#
loop_
_entity_poly.entity_id
_entity_poly.type
_entity_poly.pdbx_seq_one_letter_code
_entity_poly.pdbx_strand_id
1 'polypeptide(L)'
;LKDISDKCCEAAVFKAEQSVNIIEYVRKKYGDELEYLWEKFPDNAVWRRKDNKKWYGALLTVSRRKLGIDSDEIVEIIDLREEPDVLEKLIDNTRYYSGWHMNKKHWFTVVLDGSVLPDEIFRRIDKSYMLAELK
;
A
#
# COMPACT_ATOMS: atom_id res chain seq x y z
N LEU A 1 -14.07 -23.85 -4.57
CA LEU A 1 -12.93 -24.22 -3.75
C LEU A 1 -11.64 -23.69 -4.33
N LYS A 2 -11.52 -23.73 -5.65
CA LYS A 2 -10.34 -23.19 -6.30
C LYS A 2 -10.22 -21.68 -6.05
N ASP A 3 -11.35 -21.01 -6.14
CA ASP A 3 -11.35 -19.57 -5.88
C ASP A 3 -10.90 -19.27 -4.47
N ILE A 4 -11.36 -20.08 -3.54
CA ILE A 4 -10.96 -19.91 -2.15
C ILE A 4 -9.47 -20.16 -2.00
N SER A 5 -8.97 -21.17 -2.70
CA SER A 5 -7.55 -21.49 -2.66
C SER A 5 -6.70 -20.34 -3.17
N ASP A 6 -7.12 -19.75 -4.30
CA ASP A 6 -6.40 -18.61 -4.87
C ASP A 6 -6.39 -17.42 -3.93
N LYS A 7 -7.53 -17.15 -3.30
CA LYS A 7 -7.61 -16.07 -2.33
C LYS A 7 -6.73 -16.33 -1.13
N CYS A 8 -6.67 -17.58 -0.69
CA CYS A 8 -5.82 -17.93 0.44
C CYS A 8 -4.35 -17.72 0.11
N CYS A 9 -3.93 -18.04 -1.11
CA CYS A 9 -2.55 -17.83 -1.51
C CYS A 9 -2.18 -16.36 -1.48
N GLU A 10 -3.07 -15.52 -1.99
CA GLU A 10 -2.84 -14.07 -1.99
C GLU A 10 -2.80 -13.55 -0.56
N ALA A 11 -3.73 -13.99 0.27
CA ALA A 11 -3.78 -13.57 1.67
C ALA A 11 -2.59 -14.10 2.46
N ALA A 12 -2.00 -15.22 2.02
CA ALA A 12 -0.84 -15.78 2.70
C ALA A 12 0.41 -14.92 2.53
N VAL A 13 0.52 -14.19 1.42
CA VAL A 13 1.64 -13.28 1.20
C VAL A 13 1.54 -12.09 2.15
N PHE A 14 0.35 -11.51 2.24
CA PHE A 14 0.10 -10.37 3.12
C PHE A 14 -0.85 -10.83 4.23
N LYS A 15 -0.32 -10.95 5.44
CA LYS A 15 -1.04 -11.58 6.54
C LYS A 15 -1.67 -10.58 7.51
N ALA A 16 -1.22 -9.34 7.52
CA ALA A 16 -1.78 -8.34 8.42
C ALA A 16 -3.26 -8.16 8.11
N GLU A 17 -4.07 -8.05 9.16
CA GLU A 17 -5.51 -7.90 8.99
C GLU A 17 -5.85 -6.73 8.11
N GLN A 18 -5.16 -5.60 8.29
CA GLN A 18 -5.40 -4.42 7.47
C GLN A 18 -5.05 -4.67 6.00
N SER A 19 -4.00 -5.43 5.74
CA SER A 19 -3.63 -5.77 4.36
C SER A 19 -4.73 -6.55 3.68
N VAL A 20 -5.26 -7.55 4.37
CA VAL A 20 -6.34 -8.38 3.81
C VAL A 20 -7.57 -7.52 3.53
N ASN A 21 -7.92 -6.64 4.47
CA ASN A 21 -9.07 -5.77 4.30
C ASN A 21 -8.89 -4.80 3.12
N ILE A 22 -7.69 -4.29 2.94
CA ILE A 22 -7.37 -3.37 1.86
C ILE A 22 -7.46 -4.08 0.51
N ILE A 23 -6.94 -5.29 0.43
CA ILE A 23 -7.01 -6.08 -0.80
C ILE A 23 -8.47 -6.29 -1.21
N GLU A 24 -9.31 -6.62 -0.25
CA GLU A 24 -10.73 -6.79 -0.51
C GLU A 24 -11.39 -5.49 -0.93
N TYR A 25 -11.05 -4.40 -0.27
CA TYR A 25 -11.62 -3.09 -0.57
C TYR A 25 -11.34 -2.69 -2.02
N VAL A 26 -10.08 -2.81 -2.43
CA VAL A 26 -9.67 -2.43 -3.78
C VAL A 26 -10.34 -3.34 -4.81
N ARG A 27 -10.40 -4.64 -4.52
CA ARG A 27 -11.02 -5.59 -5.43
C ARG A 27 -12.50 -5.26 -5.64
N LYS A 28 -13.21 -4.94 -4.57
CA LYS A 28 -14.63 -4.65 -4.66
C LYS A 28 -14.91 -3.31 -5.31
N LYS A 29 -14.11 -2.30 -5.02
CA LYS A 29 -14.39 -0.95 -5.51
C LYS A 29 -13.86 -0.73 -6.92
N TYR A 30 -12.66 -1.19 -7.20
CA TYR A 30 -12.00 -0.89 -8.48
C TYR A 30 -11.83 -2.13 -9.35
N GLY A 31 -12.05 -3.30 -8.80
CA GLY A 31 -11.89 -4.53 -9.57
C GLY A 31 -10.43 -4.85 -9.90
N ASP A 32 -9.49 -4.26 -9.19
CA ASP A 32 -8.08 -4.46 -9.46
C ASP A 32 -7.48 -5.50 -8.54
N GLU A 33 -6.56 -6.29 -9.09
CA GLU A 33 -5.80 -7.29 -8.34
C GLU A 33 -4.36 -6.84 -8.24
N LEU A 34 -3.71 -7.27 -7.15
CA LEU A 34 -2.30 -6.97 -6.97
C LEU A 34 -1.47 -7.63 -8.06
N GLU A 35 -0.46 -6.92 -8.54
CA GLU A 35 0.49 -7.43 -9.51
C GLU A 35 1.85 -7.60 -8.85
N TYR A 36 2.39 -8.80 -8.94
CA TYR A 36 3.68 -9.15 -8.33
C TYR A 36 4.75 -9.04 -9.41
N LEU A 37 5.41 -7.90 -9.47
CA LEU A 37 6.31 -7.56 -10.57
C LEU A 37 7.75 -7.98 -10.35
N TRP A 38 8.12 -8.31 -9.12
CA TRP A 38 9.52 -8.56 -8.78
C TRP A 38 9.71 -9.99 -8.29
N GLU A 39 10.44 -10.77 -9.08
CA GLU A 39 10.72 -12.16 -8.69
C GLU A 39 11.56 -12.23 -7.42
N LYS A 40 12.48 -11.30 -7.27
CA LYS A 40 13.36 -11.28 -6.11
C LYS A 40 12.68 -10.76 -4.85
N PHE A 41 11.54 -10.13 -5.00
CA PHE A 41 10.80 -9.57 -3.87
C PHE A 41 9.35 -10.02 -3.97
N PRO A 42 9.10 -11.32 -3.66
CA PRO A 42 7.74 -11.87 -3.83
C PRO A 42 6.73 -11.29 -2.86
N ASP A 43 7.19 -10.55 -1.83
CA ASP A 43 6.32 -9.92 -0.84
C ASP A 43 5.96 -8.50 -1.23
N ASN A 44 6.32 -8.06 -2.44
CA ASN A 44 6.03 -6.72 -2.91
C ASN A 44 5.11 -6.79 -4.11
N ALA A 45 4.06 -5.97 -4.10
CA ALA A 45 3.07 -5.97 -5.17
C ALA A 45 2.49 -4.58 -5.34
N VAL A 46 1.92 -4.31 -6.51
CA VAL A 46 1.36 -2.99 -6.80
C VAL A 46 -0.03 -3.12 -7.39
N TRP A 47 -0.80 -2.02 -7.27
CA TRP A 47 -2.05 -1.85 -8.00
C TRP A 47 -1.85 -0.78 -9.07
N ARG A 48 -2.33 -1.07 -10.28
CA ARG A 48 -2.30 -0.12 -11.40
C ARG A 48 -3.70 0.16 -11.90
N ARG A 49 -3.91 1.40 -12.33
CA ARG A 49 -5.17 1.73 -13.00
C ARG A 49 -5.23 1.00 -14.33
N LYS A 50 -6.42 0.52 -14.67
CA LYS A 50 -6.59 -0.21 -15.92
C LYS A 50 -6.52 0.70 -17.14
N ASP A 51 -6.93 1.96 -16.97
CA ASP A 51 -7.02 2.89 -18.11
C ASP A 51 -5.66 3.45 -18.52
N ASN A 52 -4.78 3.77 -17.57
CA ASN A 52 -3.51 4.41 -17.91
C ASN A 52 -2.29 3.66 -17.38
N LYS A 53 -2.49 2.54 -16.69
CA LYS A 53 -1.41 1.68 -16.17
C LYS A 53 -0.55 2.33 -15.10
N LYS A 54 -0.98 3.46 -14.53
CA LYS A 54 -0.21 4.11 -13.49
C LYS A 54 -0.48 3.47 -12.14
N TRP A 55 0.55 3.37 -11.34
CA TRP A 55 0.43 2.80 -10.00
C TRP A 55 -0.31 3.77 -9.09
N TYR A 56 -1.22 3.28 -8.30
CA TYR A 56 -1.86 4.08 -7.27
C TYR A 56 -1.71 3.49 -5.88
N GLY A 57 -1.06 2.34 -5.75
CA GLY A 57 -0.79 1.75 -4.46
C GLY A 57 0.19 0.61 -4.57
N ALA A 58 0.87 0.33 -3.46
CA ALA A 58 1.78 -0.79 -3.38
C ALA A 58 1.70 -1.38 -1.98
N LEU A 59 1.70 -2.71 -1.89
CA LEU A 59 1.82 -3.41 -0.62
C LEU A 59 3.21 -4.03 -0.58
N LEU A 60 3.94 -3.75 0.48
CA LEU A 60 5.32 -4.17 0.63
C LEU A 60 5.54 -4.74 2.03
N THR A 61 6.56 -5.57 2.16
CA THR A 61 6.96 -6.13 3.45
C THR A 61 8.38 -5.70 3.72
N VAL A 62 8.59 -4.98 4.82
CA VAL A 62 9.91 -4.42 5.15
C VAL A 62 10.13 -4.48 6.65
N SER A 63 11.40 -4.32 7.07
CA SER A 63 11.67 -4.14 8.49
C SER A 63 11.39 -2.69 8.88
N ARG A 64 10.99 -2.49 10.13
CA ARG A 64 10.72 -1.13 10.63
C ARG A 64 11.95 -0.24 10.51
N ARG A 65 13.13 -0.83 10.58
CA ARG A 65 14.38 -0.07 10.46
C ARG A 65 14.47 0.68 9.12
N LYS A 66 13.90 0.12 8.08
CA LYS A 66 13.88 0.78 6.75
C LYS A 66 13.07 2.07 6.77
N LEU A 67 12.19 2.23 7.74
CA LEU A 67 11.38 3.43 7.88
C LEU A 67 11.98 4.41 8.90
N GLY A 68 13.17 4.11 9.41
CA GLY A 68 13.81 4.97 10.40
C GLY A 68 13.44 4.64 11.82
N ILE A 69 12.76 3.52 12.05
CA ILE A 69 12.37 3.07 13.38
C ILE A 69 13.43 2.10 13.88
N ASP A 70 13.82 2.22 15.16
CA ASP A 70 14.86 1.38 15.73
C ASP A 70 14.30 0.02 16.11
N SER A 71 14.04 -0.80 15.11
CA SER A 71 13.47 -2.12 15.30
C SER A 71 13.66 -2.92 14.02
N ASP A 72 13.98 -4.20 14.17
CA ASP A 72 14.12 -5.12 13.04
C ASP A 72 12.82 -5.87 12.76
N GLU A 73 11.74 -5.52 13.44
CA GLU A 73 10.47 -6.17 13.23
C GLU A 73 10.02 -6.02 11.78
N ILE A 74 9.56 -7.11 11.20
CA ILE A 74 9.06 -7.12 9.82
C ILE A 74 7.59 -6.74 9.85
N VAL A 75 7.23 -5.74 9.04
CA VAL A 75 5.85 -5.25 8.97
C VAL A 75 5.42 -5.12 7.52
N GLU A 76 4.11 -5.11 7.32
CA GLU A 76 3.53 -4.86 6.02
C GLU A 76 3.16 -3.39 5.94
N ILE A 77 3.43 -2.79 4.79
CA ILE A 77 3.18 -1.37 4.58
C ILE A 77 2.42 -1.15 3.29
N ILE A 78 1.76 0.00 3.19
CA ILE A 78 1.13 0.43 1.94
C ILE A 78 1.73 1.77 1.55
N ASP A 79 2.09 1.90 0.27
CA ASP A 79 2.53 3.16 -0.30
C ASP A 79 1.40 3.71 -1.16
N LEU A 80 1.10 5.00 -0.99
CA LEU A 80 0.01 5.67 -1.72
C LEU A 80 0.49 7.04 -2.21
N ARG A 81 -0.19 7.53 -3.25
CA ARG A 81 0.13 8.85 -3.80
C ARG A 81 -0.53 9.96 -2.97
N GLU A 82 0.14 11.10 -2.95
CA GLU A 82 -0.43 12.31 -2.36
C GLU A 82 0.25 13.52 -2.98
N GLU A 83 -0.41 14.67 -2.89
CA GLU A 83 0.16 15.91 -3.42
C GLU A 83 1.30 16.40 -2.53
N PRO A 84 2.34 17.01 -3.13
CA PRO A 84 3.50 17.43 -2.34
C PRO A 84 3.15 18.36 -1.17
N ASP A 85 2.24 19.30 -1.38
CA ASP A 85 1.84 20.23 -0.32
C ASP A 85 1.23 19.51 0.87
N VAL A 86 0.44 18.48 0.59
CA VAL A 86 -0.20 17.69 1.63
C VAL A 86 0.83 16.83 2.34
N LEU A 87 1.78 16.27 1.59
CA LEU A 87 2.82 15.41 2.16
C LEU A 87 3.65 16.14 3.21
N GLU A 88 3.98 17.40 2.98
CA GLU A 88 4.75 18.16 3.94
C GLU A 88 4.09 18.20 5.30
N LYS A 89 2.77 18.25 5.32
CA LYS A 89 2.02 18.33 6.56
C LYS A 89 1.63 16.96 7.09
N LEU A 90 1.57 15.97 6.22
CA LEU A 90 1.10 14.64 6.58
C LEU A 90 2.18 13.79 7.23
N ILE A 91 3.42 13.88 6.71
CA ILE A 91 4.52 13.04 7.18
C ILE A 91 4.89 13.43 8.61
N ASP A 92 4.67 12.54 9.56
CA ASP A 92 4.96 12.80 10.96
C ASP A 92 5.91 11.77 11.56
N ASN A 93 6.30 10.76 10.79
CA ASN A 93 7.23 9.70 11.19
C ASN A 93 6.73 8.89 12.39
N THR A 94 5.43 8.90 12.63
CA THR A 94 4.81 8.04 13.64
C THR A 94 3.69 7.21 13.03
N ARG A 95 2.87 7.82 12.17
CA ARG A 95 1.82 7.11 11.44
C ARG A 95 1.99 7.20 9.94
N TYR A 96 2.59 8.30 9.47
CA TYR A 96 2.81 8.54 8.05
C TYR A 96 4.29 8.78 7.82
N TYR A 97 4.87 8.04 6.89
CA TYR A 97 6.30 8.07 6.61
C TYR A 97 6.53 8.46 5.16
N SER A 98 7.74 8.92 4.84
CA SER A 98 8.12 9.17 3.44
C SER A 98 7.99 7.90 2.63
N GLY A 99 7.56 8.02 1.37
CA GLY A 99 7.32 6.86 0.52
C GLY A 99 8.56 6.00 0.37
N TRP A 100 8.47 4.75 0.83
CA TRP A 100 9.58 3.81 0.77
C TRP A 100 9.64 3.21 -0.63
N HIS A 101 10.81 3.28 -1.26
CA HIS A 101 11.02 2.82 -2.64
C HIS A 101 10.26 3.60 -3.69
N MET A 102 9.67 4.73 -3.30
CA MET A 102 8.90 5.55 -4.23
C MET A 102 9.43 6.97 -4.23
N ASN A 103 8.97 7.76 -5.20
CA ASN A 103 9.32 9.18 -5.26
C ASN A 103 8.71 9.89 -4.05
N LYS A 104 9.58 10.40 -3.17
CA LYS A 104 9.14 10.95 -1.90
C LYS A 104 8.37 12.26 -2.03
N LYS A 105 8.39 12.88 -3.21
CA LYS A 105 7.60 14.08 -3.46
C LYS A 105 6.13 13.78 -3.72
N HIS A 106 5.81 12.52 -4.07
CA HIS A 106 4.46 12.16 -4.49
C HIS A 106 3.90 10.94 -3.78
N TRP A 107 4.64 10.35 -2.86
CA TRP A 107 4.23 9.11 -2.20
C TRP A 107 4.49 9.17 -0.70
N PHE A 108 3.66 8.45 0.04
CA PHE A 108 3.86 8.25 1.47
C PHE A 108 3.64 6.79 1.83
N THR A 109 4.06 6.42 3.04
CA THR A 109 4.02 5.04 3.52
C THR A 109 3.23 4.99 4.83
N VAL A 110 2.39 3.98 4.98
CA VAL A 110 1.66 3.70 6.22
C VAL A 110 1.97 2.26 6.63
N VAL A 111 2.29 2.08 7.92
CA VAL A 111 2.48 0.74 8.47
C VAL A 111 1.10 0.17 8.80
N LEU A 112 0.86 -1.06 8.35
CA LEU A 112 -0.45 -1.69 8.49
C LEU A 112 -0.51 -2.47 9.80
N ASP A 113 -0.40 -1.73 10.91
CA ASP A 113 -0.41 -2.30 12.26
C ASP A 113 -1.52 -1.72 13.12
N GLY A 114 -2.48 -1.02 12.50
CA GLY A 114 -3.58 -0.43 13.23
C GLY A 114 -3.35 1.01 13.65
N SER A 115 -2.15 1.56 13.41
CA SER A 115 -1.85 2.95 13.79
C SER A 115 -2.75 3.94 13.07
N VAL A 116 -3.12 3.64 11.82
CA VAL A 116 -4.06 4.45 11.04
C VAL A 116 -5.32 3.63 10.88
N LEU A 117 -6.47 4.26 11.14
CA LEU A 117 -7.74 3.55 11.11
C LEU A 117 -8.13 3.13 9.68
N PRO A 118 -8.86 2.03 9.53
CA PRO A 118 -9.21 1.52 8.20
C PRO A 118 -9.92 2.53 7.31
N ASP A 119 -10.87 3.29 7.86
CA ASP A 119 -11.62 4.26 7.05
C ASP A 119 -10.69 5.33 6.49
N GLU A 120 -9.73 5.75 7.27
CA GLU A 120 -8.78 6.75 6.81
C GLU A 120 -7.91 6.20 5.69
N ILE A 121 -7.46 4.95 5.83
CA ILE A 121 -6.66 4.31 4.78
C ILE A 121 -7.47 4.19 3.50
N PHE A 122 -8.73 3.81 3.60
CA PHE A 122 -9.59 3.69 2.43
C PHE A 122 -9.75 5.02 1.71
N ARG A 123 -9.93 6.12 2.45
CA ARG A 123 -10.00 7.45 1.86
C ARG A 123 -8.71 7.82 1.16
N ARG A 124 -7.58 7.45 1.75
CA ARG A 124 -6.28 7.72 1.14
C ARG A 124 -6.08 6.91 -0.14
N ILE A 125 -6.56 5.68 -0.15
CA ILE A 125 -6.52 4.85 -1.36
C ILE A 125 -7.33 5.51 -2.46
N ASP A 126 -8.54 5.97 -2.15
CA ASP A 126 -9.41 6.61 -3.14
C ASP A 126 -8.77 7.85 -3.70
N LYS A 127 -8.13 8.66 -2.87
CA LYS A 127 -7.45 9.86 -3.34
C LYS A 127 -6.27 9.50 -4.22
N SER A 128 -5.51 8.48 -3.83
CA SER A 128 -4.37 8.02 -4.61
C SER A 128 -4.81 7.57 -6.01
N TYR A 129 -5.93 6.86 -6.07
CA TYR A 129 -6.50 6.42 -7.34
C TYR A 129 -6.82 7.60 -8.25
N MET A 130 -7.43 8.64 -7.68
CA MET A 130 -7.75 9.85 -8.43
C MET A 130 -6.51 10.58 -8.90
N LEU A 131 -5.51 10.68 -8.03
CA LEU A 131 -4.27 11.37 -8.39
C LEU A 131 -3.54 10.66 -9.53
N ALA A 132 -3.62 9.34 -9.57
CA ALA A 132 -3.01 8.58 -10.66
C ALA A 132 -3.69 8.88 -11.99
N GLU A 133 -4.96 9.26 -11.97
CA GLU A 133 -5.67 9.64 -13.19
C GLU A 133 -5.13 10.94 -13.78
N LEU A 134 -4.79 11.88 -12.90
CA LEU A 134 -4.38 13.22 -13.32
C LEU A 134 -3.00 13.25 -13.98
N LYS A 135 -2.24 12.19 -13.85
CA LYS A 135 -0.90 12.11 -14.44
C LYS A 135 -0.92 11.27 -15.69
#